data_1b9a0597f13bf33f92b448d777cb4f92
#
_entry.id   1b9a0597f13bf33f92b448d777cb4f92
#
_cell.length_a   1.000
_cell.length_b   1.000
_cell.length_c   1.000
_cell.angle_alpha   90.00
_cell.angle_beta   90.00
_cell.angle_gamma   90.00
#
_symmetry.space_group_name_H-M   'P 1'
#
loop_
_entity.id
_entity.type
_entity.pdbx_description
1 polymer ?
#
loop_
_entity_poly.entity_id
_entity_poly.type
_entity_poly.pdbx_seq_one_letter_code
_entity_poly.pdbx_strand_id
1 'polypeptide(L)'
;MPLSRKHVEARAAALQAAFVDAARRNEWSWIADEFYAPDCRYLCEYGGTMRVFAGSRDEIRATHYGREMMVGWEGWSLPIERYTTNGNQIITHWWNRGPGRRADGGWYQTPGVSFITVGDGGLFTYQLDLFDLAHQMHLCDELEGAGLLSPRLKENWVIPMKRKLIAMLSRNLPAG
;
A
#
# COMPACT_ATOMS: atom_id res chain seq x y z
N MET A 1 -12.61 -27.29 -0.49
CA MET A 1 -13.97 -26.82 -0.10
C MET A 1 -13.98 -25.32 -0.21
N PRO A 2 -15.03 -24.69 -0.74
CA PRO A 2 -15.09 -23.25 -0.79
C PRO A 2 -14.99 -22.66 0.64
N LEU A 3 -14.26 -21.58 0.78
CA LEU A 3 -14.10 -20.90 2.06
C LEU A 3 -15.44 -20.39 2.58
N SER A 4 -15.70 -20.59 3.86
CA SER A 4 -16.86 -19.99 4.49
C SER A 4 -16.70 -18.46 4.59
N ARG A 5 -17.79 -17.72 4.48
CA ARG A 5 -17.81 -16.28 4.69
C ARG A 5 -17.12 -15.87 6.01
N LYS A 6 -17.40 -16.60 7.09
CA LYS A 6 -16.78 -16.37 8.40
C LYS A 6 -15.26 -16.46 8.36
N HIS A 7 -14.71 -17.38 7.56
CA HIS A 7 -13.26 -17.51 7.40
C HIS A 7 -12.66 -16.31 6.68
N VAL A 8 -13.29 -15.85 5.59
CA VAL A 8 -12.81 -14.67 4.84
C VAL A 8 -12.89 -13.39 5.69
N GLU A 9 -13.98 -13.21 6.46
CA GLU A 9 -14.11 -12.10 7.40
C GLU A 9 -13.03 -12.14 8.50
N ALA A 10 -12.71 -13.33 9.02
CA ALA A 10 -11.63 -13.50 10.00
C ALA A 10 -10.25 -13.13 9.41
N ARG A 11 -9.98 -13.49 8.13
CA ARG A 11 -8.74 -13.09 7.45
C ARG A 11 -8.66 -11.57 7.23
N ALA A 12 -9.78 -10.92 6.89
CA ALA A 12 -9.85 -9.47 6.76
C ALA A 12 -9.57 -8.75 8.08
N ALA A 13 -10.17 -9.22 9.17
CA ALA A 13 -9.93 -8.68 10.51
C ALA A 13 -8.48 -8.90 10.97
N ALA A 14 -7.91 -10.07 10.69
CA ALA A 14 -6.51 -10.38 10.99
C ALA A 14 -5.55 -9.45 10.21
N LEU A 15 -5.82 -9.20 8.93
CA LEU A 15 -5.03 -8.26 8.12
C LEU A 15 -5.08 -6.84 8.69
N GLN A 16 -6.27 -6.37 9.07
CA GLN A 16 -6.44 -5.05 9.70
C GLN A 16 -5.59 -4.92 10.98
N ALA A 17 -5.61 -5.94 11.84
CA ALA A 17 -4.80 -5.97 13.05
C ALA A 17 -3.29 -6.04 12.74
N ALA A 18 -2.89 -6.82 11.73
CA ALA A 18 -1.50 -6.96 11.30
C ALA A 18 -0.90 -5.63 10.84
N PHE A 19 -1.65 -4.82 10.10
CA PHE A 19 -1.19 -3.51 9.64
C PHE A 19 -0.98 -2.51 10.79
N VAL A 20 -1.79 -2.57 11.83
CA VAL A 20 -1.58 -1.78 13.06
C VAL A 20 -0.29 -2.23 13.77
N ASP A 21 -0.07 -3.53 13.90
CA ASP A 21 1.10 -4.08 14.57
C ASP A 21 2.41 -3.83 13.79
N ALA A 22 2.38 -3.98 12.46
CA ALA A 22 3.50 -3.70 11.58
C ALA A 22 3.93 -2.22 11.66
N ALA A 23 2.99 -1.29 11.62
CA ALA A 23 3.27 0.13 11.78
C ALA A 23 3.90 0.44 13.15
N ARG A 24 3.38 -0.16 14.23
CA ARG A 24 3.91 0.01 15.59
C ARG A 24 5.34 -0.48 15.73
N ARG A 25 5.69 -1.58 15.06
CA ARG A 25 7.04 -2.18 15.08
C ARG A 25 7.98 -1.56 14.05
N ASN A 26 7.43 -0.81 13.08
CA ASN A 26 8.11 -0.42 11.84
C ASN A 26 8.75 -1.62 11.13
N GLU A 27 8.01 -2.74 11.07
CA GLU A 27 8.43 -3.97 10.44
C GLU A 27 7.24 -4.58 9.70
N TRP A 28 7.36 -4.77 8.38
CA TRP A 28 6.26 -5.10 7.48
C TRP A 28 6.45 -6.45 6.79
N SER A 29 7.68 -6.93 6.64
CA SER A 29 8.01 -8.07 5.78
C SER A 29 7.32 -9.37 6.19
N TRP A 30 7.06 -9.57 7.48
CA TRP A 30 6.38 -10.74 8.02
C TRP A 30 4.91 -10.87 7.54
N ILE A 31 4.29 -9.78 7.11
CA ILE A 31 2.93 -9.80 6.54
C ILE A 31 2.89 -10.70 5.29
N ALA A 32 3.97 -10.70 4.51
CA ALA A 32 4.06 -11.57 3.34
C ALA A 32 3.97 -13.05 3.73
N ASP A 33 4.66 -13.46 4.78
CA ASP A 33 4.68 -14.85 5.24
C ASP A 33 3.36 -15.29 5.86
N GLU A 34 2.72 -14.41 6.61
CA GLU A 34 1.47 -14.68 7.31
C GLU A 34 0.26 -14.74 6.37
N PHE A 35 0.23 -13.91 5.34
CA PHE A 35 -0.99 -13.70 4.57
C PHE A 35 -0.96 -14.24 3.15
N TYR A 36 0.20 -14.35 2.48
CA TYR A 36 0.26 -14.62 1.05
C TYR A 36 0.65 -16.06 0.73
N ALA A 37 0.00 -16.64 -0.29
CA ALA A 37 0.39 -17.92 -0.85
C ALA A 37 1.77 -17.80 -1.54
N PRO A 38 2.54 -18.92 -1.65
CA PRO A 38 3.87 -18.87 -2.27
C PRO A 38 3.88 -18.32 -3.69
N ASP A 39 2.81 -18.56 -4.46
CA ASP A 39 2.60 -18.16 -5.85
C ASP A 39 1.63 -16.97 -6.00
N CYS A 40 1.41 -16.21 -4.93
CA CYS A 40 0.53 -15.05 -4.94
C CYS A 40 1.02 -13.99 -5.93
N ARG A 41 0.06 -13.35 -6.61
CA ARG A 41 0.30 -12.22 -7.50
C ARG A 41 -0.17 -10.94 -6.83
N TYR A 42 0.77 -9.99 -6.67
CA TYR A 42 0.47 -8.69 -6.09
C TYR A 42 0.79 -7.58 -7.09
N LEU A 43 -0.18 -6.73 -7.31
CA LEU A 43 -0.10 -5.60 -8.21
C LEU A 43 -0.44 -4.33 -7.44
N CYS A 44 0.44 -3.34 -7.49
CA CYS A 44 0.17 -2.00 -7.00
C CYS A 44 0.12 -1.05 -8.18
N GLU A 45 -1.05 -0.47 -8.47
CA GLU A 45 -1.26 0.46 -9.57
C GLU A 45 -1.37 1.89 -9.06
N TYR A 46 -0.56 2.77 -9.64
CA TYR A 46 -0.45 4.18 -9.28
C TYR A 46 -1.17 5.11 -10.27
N GLY A 47 -2.00 4.54 -11.13
CA GLY A 47 -2.66 5.22 -12.23
C GLY A 47 -1.87 5.15 -13.54
N GLY A 48 -2.59 5.17 -14.66
CA GLY A 48 -2.04 5.05 -16.01
C GLY A 48 -1.30 3.73 -16.23
N THR A 49 -0.05 3.82 -16.67
CA THR A 49 0.81 2.66 -16.93
C THR A 49 1.79 2.36 -15.78
N MET A 50 1.72 3.12 -14.69
CA MET A 50 2.65 2.96 -13.57
C MET A 50 2.14 1.91 -12.61
N ARG A 51 2.93 0.85 -12.44
CA ARG A 51 2.61 -0.27 -11.55
C ARG A 51 3.87 -0.94 -11.01
N VAL A 52 3.74 -1.54 -9.83
CA VAL A 52 4.71 -2.48 -9.26
C VAL A 52 4.05 -3.85 -9.20
N PHE A 53 4.76 -4.87 -9.65
CA PHE A 53 4.27 -6.24 -9.68
C PHE A 53 5.23 -7.15 -8.92
N ALA A 54 4.66 -8.09 -8.17
CA ALA A 54 5.36 -9.22 -7.58
C ALA A 54 4.58 -10.51 -7.90
N GLY A 55 5.27 -11.53 -8.37
CA GLY A 55 4.69 -12.80 -8.80
C GLY A 55 4.88 -13.95 -7.81
N SER A 56 5.42 -13.67 -6.63
CA SER A 56 5.61 -14.65 -5.56
C SER A 56 5.60 -13.97 -4.20
N ARG A 57 5.35 -14.75 -3.15
CA ARG A 57 5.44 -14.28 -1.76
C ARG A 57 6.82 -13.71 -1.43
N ASP A 58 7.89 -14.31 -1.93
CA ASP A 58 9.26 -13.84 -1.67
C ASP A 58 9.52 -12.50 -2.35
N GLU A 59 9.00 -12.28 -3.56
CA GLU A 59 9.05 -10.97 -4.20
C GLU A 59 8.20 -9.93 -3.47
N ILE A 60 7.01 -10.29 -2.98
CA ILE A 60 6.16 -9.42 -2.16
C ILE A 60 6.91 -9.00 -0.90
N ARG A 61 7.53 -9.95 -0.19
CA ARG A 61 8.33 -9.68 0.99
C ARG A 61 9.50 -8.73 0.69
N ALA A 62 10.22 -8.96 -0.39
CA ALA A 62 11.40 -8.18 -0.74
C ALA A 62 11.07 -6.79 -1.29
N THR A 63 9.97 -6.63 -2.04
CA THR A 63 9.61 -5.38 -2.72
C THR A 63 8.59 -4.58 -1.93
N HIS A 64 7.32 -5.01 -1.91
CA HIS A 64 6.22 -4.23 -1.32
C HIS A 64 6.41 -4.00 0.18
N TYR A 65 6.71 -5.03 0.95
CA TYR A 65 6.87 -4.93 2.40
C TYR A 65 8.32 -4.73 2.87
N GLY A 66 9.29 -5.04 2.04
CA GLY A 66 10.71 -4.84 2.34
C GLY A 66 11.20 -3.48 1.87
N ARG A 67 11.67 -3.42 0.60
CA ARG A 67 12.29 -2.22 0.06
C ARG A 67 11.36 -0.99 0.05
N GLU A 68 10.10 -1.16 -0.34
CA GLU A 68 9.18 -0.03 -0.50
C GLU A 68 8.64 0.48 0.83
N MET A 69 8.42 -0.41 1.81
CA MET A 69 7.82 -0.04 3.09
C MET A 69 8.83 0.21 4.21
N MET A 70 10.12 -0.17 4.03
CA MET A 70 11.11 -0.09 5.11
C MET A 70 12.13 1.03 4.92
N VAL A 71 12.23 1.62 3.72
CA VAL A 71 13.27 2.61 3.42
C VAL A 71 12.71 4.03 3.53
N GLY A 72 12.90 4.65 4.69
CA GLY A 72 12.51 6.03 4.95
C GLY A 72 11.03 6.23 5.30
N TRP A 73 10.30 5.14 5.52
CA TRP A 73 8.88 5.16 5.91
C TRP A 73 8.68 5.13 7.43
N GLU A 74 9.70 5.48 8.19
CA GLU A 74 9.59 5.57 9.66
C GLU A 74 8.49 6.58 10.06
N GLY A 75 7.61 6.14 10.94
CA GLY A 75 6.48 6.94 11.40
C GLY A 75 5.24 6.94 10.47
N TRP A 76 5.32 6.26 9.33
CA TRP A 76 4.15 6.03 8.49
C TRP A 76 3.31 4.86 9.00
N SER A 77 2.02 4.89 8.65
CA SER A 77 1.09 3.81 8.93
C SER A 77 0.12 3.63 7.77
N LEU A 78 -0.44 2.43 7.66
CA LEU A 78 -1.40 2.06 6.62
C LEU A 78 -2.67 1.49 7.28
N PRO A 79 -3.38 2.28 8.11
CA PRO A 79 -4.56 1.78 8.79
C PRO A 79 -5.65 1.42 7.78
N ILE A 80 -6.11 0.16 7.84
CA ILE A 80 -7.32 -0.27 7.16
C ILE A 80 -8.51 0.26 7.97
N GLU A 81 -9.21 1.24 7.43
CA GLU A 81 -10.34 1.89 8.11
C GLU A 81 -11.57 0.99 8.11
N ARG A 82 -11.82 0.35 6.97
CA ARG A 82 -12.96 -0.55 6.79
C ARG A 82 -12.66 -1.59 5.72
N TYR A 83 -13.38 -2.69 5.78
CA TYR A 83 -13.38 -3.71 4.74
C TYR A 83 -14.78 -4.26 4.50
N THR A 84 -14.96 -4.89 3.35
CA THR A 84 -16.12 -5.71 3.01
C THR A 84 -15.66 -7.01 2.38
N THR A 85 -16.51 -8.05 2.45
CA THR A 85 -16.22 -9.37 1.86
C THR A 85 -17.35 -9.80 0.93
N ASN A 86 -16.99 -10.44 -0.18
CA ASN A 86 -17.93 -11.05 -1.12
C ASN A 86 -17.34 -12.36 -1.66
N GLY A 87 -17.98 -13.49 -1.32
CA GLY A 87 -17.41 -14.81 -1.62
C GLY A 87 -16.04 -14.97 -0.96
N ASN A 88 -15.01 -15.23 -1.76
CA ASN A 88 -13.62 -15.32 -1.33
C ASN A 88 -12.82 -14.01 -1.51
N GLN A 89 -13.51 -12.89 -1.76
CA GLN A 89 -12.87 -11.59 -1.93
C GLN A 89 -12.97 -10.73 -0.68
N ILE A 90 -11.91 -9.97 -0.41
CA ILE A 90 -11.85 -8.91 0.58
C ILE A 90 -11.58 -7.61 -0.19
N ILE A 91 -12.35 -6.58 0.09
CA ILE A 91 -12.08 -5.22 -0.39
C ILE A 91 -11.82 -4.36 0.84
N THR A 92 -10.66 -3.70 0.87
CA THR A 92 -10.27 -2.82 1.98
C THR A 92 -10.20 -1.37 1.51
N HIS A 93 -10.57 -0.46 2.40
CA HIS A 93 -10.26 0.97 2.29
C HIS A 93 -9.23 1.30 3.37
N TRP A 94 -8.10 1.85 2.99
CA TRP A 94 -6.99 2.16 3.87
C TRP A 94 -6.41 3.55 3.58
N TRP A 95 -5.60 4.04 4.49
CA TRP A 95 -4.92 5.32 4.38
C TRP A 95 -3.41 5.14 4.29
N ASN A 96 -2.79 5.80 3.33
CA ASN A 96 -1.36 6.11 3.36
C ASN A 96 -1.18 7.29 4.30
N ARG A 97 -0.87 7.04 5.56
CA ARG A 97 -0.81 8.06 6.61
C ARG A 97 0.63 8.34 6.97
N GLY A 98 1.08 9.57 6.70
CA GLY A 98 2.39 10.08 7.09
C GLY A 98 2.48 10.46 8.56
N PRO A 99 3.69 10.79 9.04
CA PRO A 99 3.92 11.21 10.42
C PRO A 99 3.26 12.56 10.74
N GLY A 100 2.92 12.75 12.00
CA GLY A 100 2.39 14.01 12.51
C GLY A 100 0.94 14.30 12.16
N ARG A 101 0.57 15.56 12.39
CA ARG A 101 -0.76 16.10 12.08
C ARG A 101 -0.65 17.49 11.48
N ARG A 102 -1.63 17.86 10.66
CA ARG A 102 -1.80 19.22 10.14
C ARG A 102 -2.15 20.20 11.27
N ALA A 103 -2.01 21.48 11.02
CA ALA A 103 -2.33 22.53 11.98
C ALA A 103 -3.81 22.54 12.43
N ASP A 104 -4.71 22.06 11.58
CA ASP A 104 -6.14 21.88 11.87
C ASP A 104 -6.46 20.60 12.66
N GLY A 105 -5.43 19.80 13.01
CA GLY A 105 -5.57 18.53 13.69
C GLY A 105 -5.83 17.32 12.76
N GLY A 106 -6.00 17.55 11.45
CA GLY A 106 -6.18 16.50 10.44
C GLY A 106 -4.92 15.67 10.23
N TRP A 107 -5.09 14.46 9.66
CA TRP A 107 -3.96 13.63 9.30
C TRP A 107 -3.36 14.02 7.94
N TYR A 108 -2.05 13.90 7.81
CA TYR A 108 -1.37 13.83 6.52
C TYR A 108 -1.61 12.44 5.93
N GLN A 109 -2.60 12.30 5.04
CA GLN A 109 -2.96 10.99 4.51
C GLN A 109 -3.63 11.06 3.15
N THR A 110 -3.46 9.98 2.35
CA THR A 110 -4.16 9.75 1.08
C THR A 110 -4.85 8.40 1.11
N PRO A 111 -6.02 8.24 0.46
CA PRO A 111 -6.75 6.96 0.47
C PRO A 111 -6.15 5.95 -0.49
N GLY A 112 -6.35 4.67 -0.18
CA GLY A 112 -6.12 3.55 -1.08
C GLY A 112 -7.18 2.48 -0.91
N VAL A 113 -7.30 1.62 -1.90
CA VAL A 113 -8.21 0.48 -1.93
C VAL A 113 -7.45 -0.76 -2.35
N SER A 114 -7.67 -1.87 -1.65
CA SER A 114 -7.16 -3.18 -2.08
C SER A 114 -8.30 -4.11 -2.45
N PHE A 115 -8.09 -4.87 -3.52
CA PHE A 115 -8.90 -6.02 -3.91
C PHE A 115 -8.07 -7.28 -3.68
N ILE A 116 -8.51 -8.13 -2.77
CA ILE A 116 -7.75 -9.31 -2.33
C ILE A 116 -8.59 -10.56 -2.59
N THR A 117 -7.98 -11.58 -3.17
CA THR A 117 -8.60 -12.91 -3.33
C THR A 117 -7.97 -13.88 -2.34
N VAL A 118 -8.80 -14.53 -1.54
CA VAL A 118 -8.40 -15.57 -0.58
C VAL A 118 -8.55 -16.93 -1.25
N GLY A 119 -7.47 -17.71 -1.31
CA GLY A 119 -7.47 -19.08 -1.81
C GLY A 119 -7.98 -20.11 -0.81
N ASP A 120 -8.20 -21.34 -1.23
CA ASP A 120 -8.79 -22.43 -0.43
C ASP A 120 -8.04 -22.72 0.89
N GLY A 121 -6.73 -22.44 0.94
CA GLY A 121 -5.92 -22.55 2.16
C GLY A 121 -6.02 -21.36 3.11
N GLY A 122 -6.85 -20.35 2.81
CA GLY A 122 -6.99 -19.14 3.63
C GLY A 122 -5.86 -18.11 3.41
N LEU A 123 -4.93 -18.35 2.49
CA LEU A 123 -3.89 -17.42 2.10
C LEU A 123 -4.34 -16.59 0.88
N PHE A 124 -3.79 -15.41 0.75
CA PHE A 124 -4.07 -14.53 -0.39
C PHE A 124 -3.36 -15.05 -1.64
N THR A 125 -4.11 -15.25 -2.72
CA THR A 125 -3.59 -15.69 -4.01
C THR A 125 -3.47 -14.55 -5.01
N TYR A 126 -4.17 -13.45 -4.76
CA TYR A 126 -4.12 -12.25 -5.58
C TYR A 126 -4.38 -11.01 -4.72
N GLN A 127 -3.68 -9.93 -5.02
CA GLN A 127 -3.97 -8.60 -4.49
C GLN A 127 -3.73 -7.54 -5.57
N LEU A 128 -4.65 -6.59 -5.65
CA LEU A 128 -4.53 -5.36 -6.42
C LEU A 128 -4.75 -4.18 -5.49
N ASP A 129 -3.74 -3.33 -5.38
CA ASP A 129 -3.84 -2.04 -4.70
C ASP A 129 -3.98 -0.92 -5.72
N LEU A 130 -4.89 -0.02 -5.43
CA LEU A 130 -5.11 1.20 -6.20
C LEU A 130 -4.95 2.41 -5.29
N PHE A 131 -4.11 3.36 -5.68
CA PHE A 131 -4.06 4.67 -5.06
C PHE A 131 -3.56 5.75 -6.03
N ASP A 132 -3.89 6.99 -5.73
CA ASP A 132 -3.51 8.14 -6.56
C ASP A 132 -2.09 8.60 -6.23
N LEU A 133 -1.15 8.34 -7.16
CA LEU A 133 0.23 8.75 -6.98
C LEU A 133 0.39 10.28 -6.99
N ALA A 134 -0.39 11.02 -7.77
CA ALA A 134 -0.29 12.49 -7.81
C ALA A 134 -0.69 13.07 -6.45
N HIS A 135 -1.76 12.56 -5.85
CA HIS A 135 -2.18 12.94 -4.50
C HIS A 135 -1.12 12.53 -3.46
N GLN A 136 -0.52 11.35 -3.60
CA GLN A 136 0.57 10.91 -2.71
C GLN A 136 1.81 11.81 -2.83
N MET A 137 2.15 12.28 -4.03
CA MET A 137 3.26 13.22 -4.22
C MET A 137 2.96 14.58 -3.60
N HIS A 138 1.73 15.08 -3.73
CA HIS A 138 1.29 16.29 -3.05
C HIS A 138 1.38 16.18 -1.53
N LEU A 139 0.93 15.04 -0.97
CA LEU A 139 1.09 14.75 0.46
C LEU A 139 2.57 14.79 0.90
N CYS A 140 3.48 14.25 0.09
CA CYS A 140 4.91 14.31 0.39
C CYS A 140 5.44 15.76 0.36
N ASP A 141 4.92 16.64 -0.51
CA ASP A 141 5.26 18.06 -0.51
C ASP A 141 4.77 18.79 0.75
N GLU A 142 3.56 18.49 1.21
CA GLU A 142 3.04 19.01 2.48
C GLU A 142 3.91 18.58 3.67
N LEU A 143 4.28 17.29 3.72
CA LEU A 143 5.16 16.75 4.77
C LEU A 143 6.55 17.36 4.72
N GLU A 144 7.10 17.62 3.54
CA GLU A 144 8.38 18.31 3.38
C GLU A 144 8.30 19.73 3.90
N GLY A 145 7.27 20.47 3.52
CA GLY A 145 7.01 21.83 4.01
C GLY A 145 6.83 21.92 5.54
N ALA A 146 6.31 20.86 6.14
CA ALA A 146 6.17 20.72 7.59
C ALA A 146 7.43 20.20 8.31
N GLY A 147 8.50 19.85 7.57
CA GLY A 147 9.72 19.27 8.14
C GLY A 147 9.56 17.82 8.63
N LEU A 148 8.53 17.11 8.16
CA LEU A 148 8.17 15.76 8.59
C LEU A 148 8.55 14.68 7.57
N LEU A 149 8.92 15.06 6.34
CA LEU A 149 9.35 14.09 5.33
C LEU A 149 10.79 13.64 5.59
N SER A 150 11.00 12.33 5.73
CA SER A 150 12.34 11.76 5.86
C SER A 150 13.19 12.09 4.62
N PRO A 151 14.43 12.61 4.78
CA PRO A 151 15.35 12.83 3.64
C PRO A 151 15.59 11.55 2.85
N ARG A 152 15.67 10.42 3.52
CA ARG A 152 15.87 9.10 2.90
C ARG A 152 14.69 8.70 2.02
N LEU A 153 13.45 8.94 2.45
CA LEU A 153 12.25 8.70 1.63
C LEU A 153 12.22 9.65 0.44
N LYS A 154 12.53 10.92 0.66
CA LYS A 154 12.58 11.93 -0.40
C LYS A 154 13.51 11.51 -1.53
N GLU A 155 14.74 11.10 -1.21
CA GLU A 155 15.76 10.74 -2.20
C GLU A 155 15.46 9.42 -2.90
N ASN A 156 15.06 8.38 -2.15
CA ASN A 156 14.94 7.03 -2.67
C ASN A 156 13.60 6.73 -3.33
N TRP A 157 12.55 7.48 -3.00
CA TRP A 157 11.22 7.20 -3.52
C TRP A 157 10.52 8.43 -4.12
N VAL A 158 10.41 9.55 -3.38
CA VAL A 158 9.61 10.71 -3.82
C VAL A 158 10.16 11.32 -5.11
N ILE A 159 11.45 11.64 -5.15
CA ILE A 159 12.08 12.25 -6.35
C ILE A 159 11.99 11.31 -7.56
N PRO A 160 12.34 10.01 -7.48
CA PRO A 160 12.17 9.10 -8.59
C PRO A 160 10.72 8.96 -9.07
N MET A 161 9.74 8.91 -8.16
CA MET A 161 8.34 8.77 -8.51
C MET A 161 7.77 10.03 -9.17
N LYS A 162 8.13 11.22 -8.68
CA LYS A 162 7.78 12.50 -9.33
C LYS A 162 8.29 12.58 -10.76
N ARG A 163 9.54 12.17 -10.99
CA ARG A 163 10.12 12.12 -12.35
C ARG A 163 9.35 11.18 -13.28
N LYS A 164 8.97 10.00 -12.80
CA LYS A 164 8.15 9.05 -13.55
C LYS A 164 6.76 9.61 -13.86
N LEU A 165 6.11 10.24 -12.89
CA LEU A 165 4.79 10.86 -13.06
C LEU A 165 4.84 11.98 -14.10
N ILE A 166 5.81 12.88 -14.03
CA ILE A 166 6.00 13.96 -15.01
C ILE A 166 6.23 13.37 -16.42
N ALA A 167 7.10 12.38 -16.54
CA ALA A 167 7.38 11.74 -17.83
C ALA A 167 6.14 11.05 -18.42
N MET A 168 5.28 10.46 -17.59
CA MET A 168 4.01 9.86 -18.02
C MET A 168 3.03 10.94 -18.52
N LEU A 169 2.85 12.01 -17.77
CA LEU A 169 1.95 13.10 -18.13
C LEU A 169 2.40 13.78 -19.42
N SER A 170 3.70 14.00 -19.59
CA SER A 170 4.26 14.63 -20.79
C SER A 170 4.04 13.83 -22.07
N ARG A 171 3.96 12.49 -21.98
CA ARG A 171 3.68 11.61 -23.14
C ARG A 171 2.22 11.67 -23.59
N ASN A 172 1.32 12.06 -22.70
CA ASN A 172 -0.13 12.08 -22.96
C ASN A 172 -0.65 13.48 -23.32
N LEU A 173 0.21 14.50 -23.33
CA LEU A 173 -0.17 15.83 -23.80
C LEU A 173 -0.15 15.82 -25.34
N PRO A 174 -1.21 16.35 -26.01
CA PRO A 174 -1.18 16.53 -27.46
C PRO A 174 -0.01 17.46 -27.82
N ALA A 175 0.70 17.13 -28.90
CA ALA A 175 1.68 18.05 -29.47
C ALA A 175 0.93 19.33 -29.85
N GLY A 176 1.25 20.45 -29.15
CA GLY A 176 0.67 21.78 -29.42
C GLY A 176 1.10 22.33 -30.77
#